data_7dc28f4a51a046ae32363833610789f5
#
_entry.id   7dc28f4a51a046ae32363833610789f5
#
_cell.length_a   1.000
_cell.length_b   1.000
_cell.length_c   1.000
_cell.angle_alpha   90.00
_cell.angle_beta   90.00
_cell.angle_gamma   90.00
#
_symmetry.space_group_name_H-M   'P 1'
#
loop_
_entity.id
_entity.type
_entity.pdbx_description
1 polymer ?
#
loop_
_entity_poly.entity_id
_entity_poly.type
_entity_poly.pdbx_seq_one_letter_code
_entity_poly.pdbx_strand_id
1 'polypeptide(L)'
;METRKVLAELIGTFLFMTIGYASVAAALAAGAPPLLVVPFSFGLGLLAAIFAVGHISGGHFNPAVTVAMVLDGRTSMTDAVGYIIAQVIGAIAAAAVILVALSQDAVASGITAPGEGVTDIGALILEVVFTAGFLAVILASTKRAPALAPLAIPLTLVAIHFATASLSGASVNPARSIGSALIGGDLGALWIYLVGPIAGAVLGWAVWRVVDGGADATD
;
A
#
# COMPACT_ATOMS: atom_id res chain seq x y z
N MET A 1 -2.54 -21.92 7.68
CA MET A 1 -1.65 -20.92 7.01
C MET A 1 -0.75 -21.66 6.03
N GLU A 2 -0.84 -21.31 4.75
CA GLU A 2 0.01 -21.89 3.71
C GLU A 2 1.31 -21.09 3.56
N THR A 3 2.45 -21.72 3.80
CA THR A 3 3.77 -21.07 3.71
C THR A 3 4.00 -20.36 2.37
N ARG A 4 3.50 -20.95 1.26
CA ARG A 4 3.63 -20.36 -0.09
C ARG A 4 2.93 -19.00 -0.22
N LYS A 5 1.75 -18.84 0.40
CA LYS A 5 1.00 -17.58 0.40
C LYS A 5 1.73 -16.50 1.20
N VAL A 6 2.27 -16.86 2.36
CA VAL A 6 3.05 -15.95 3.21
C VAL A 6 4.33 -15.51 2.49
N LEU A 7 5.04 -16.44 1.81
CA LEU A 7 6.20 -16.09 1.00
C LEU A 7 5.85 -15.19 -0.19
N ALA A 8 4.69 -15.41 -0.82
CA ALA A 8 4.22 -14.54 -1.91
C ALA A 8 3.96 -13.11 -1.42
N GLU A 9 3.34 -12.94 -0.24
CA GLU A 9 3.15 -11.62 0.37
C GLU A 9 4.48 -10.93 0.70
N LEU A 10 5.45 -11.66 1.24
CA LEU A 10 6.79 -11.15 1.52
C LEU A 10 7.48 -10.69 0.24
N ILE A 11 7.55 -11.56 -0.76
CA ILE A 11 8.26 -11.29 -2.02
C ILE A 11 7.57 -10.17 -2.80
N GLY A 12 6.23 -10.20 -2.88
CA GLY A 12 5.46 -9.17 -3.57
C GLY A 12 5.59 -7.80 -2.90
N THR A 13 5.52 -7.75 -1.57
CA THR A 13 5.74 -6.49 -0.84
C THR A 13 7.17 -6.00 -1.00
N PHE A 14 8.16 -6.89 -0.90
CA PHE A 14 9.57 -6.54 -1.12
C PHE A 14 9.78 -5.95 -2.51
N LEU A 15 9.31 -6.60 -3.58
CA LEU A 15 9.44 -6.11 -4.95
C LEU A 15 8.76 -4.75 -5.13
N PHE A 16 7.50 -4.64 -4.70
CA PHE A 16 6.71 -3.42 -4.78
C PHE A 16 7.40 -2.26 -4.06
N MET A 17 7.82 -2.44 -2.81
CA MET A 17 8.44 -1.40 -2.01
C MET A 17 9.85 -1.05 -2.50
N THR A 18 10.63 -2.02 -3.00
CA THR A 18 11.95 -1.73 -3.57
C THR A 18 11.84 -0.79 -4.75
N ILE A 19 10.90 -1.03 -5.67
CA ILE A 19 10.65 -0.16 -6.82
C ILE A 19 10.19 1.23 -6.33
N GLY A 20 9.24 1.28 -5.39
CA GLY A 20 8.72 2.53 -4.86
C GLY A 20 9.78 3.38 -4.16
N TYR A 21 10.53 2.82 -3.23
CA TYR A 21 11.56 3.56 -2.49
C TYR A 21 12.73 3.99 -3.40
N ALA A 22 13.20 3.10 -4.28
CA ALA A 22 14.24 3.44 -5.25
C ALA A 22 13.81 4.61 -6.15
N SER A 23 12.54 4.69 -6.53
CA SER A 23 12.04 5.73 -7.41
C SER A 23 12.10 7.13 -6.79
N VAL A 24 11.89 7.24 -5.48
CA VAL A 24 12.01 8.52 -4.76
C VAL A 24 13.47 9.02 -4.81
N ALA A 25 14.41 8.16 -4.41
CA ALA A 25 15.84 8.48 -4.46
C ALA A 25 16.32 8.78 -5.89
N ALA A 26 15.89 8.00 -6.88
CA ALA A 26 16.25 8.19 -8.28
C ALA A 26 15.70 9.50 -8.85
N ALA A 27 14.45 9.88 -8.54
CA ALA A 27 13.88 11.15 -8.97
C ALA A 27 14.67 12.33 -8.44
N LEU A 28 15.01 12.32 -7.14
CA LEU A 28 15.80 13.37 -6.51
C LEU A 28 17.21 13.45 -7.09
N ALA A 29 17.89 12.32 -7.25
CA ALA A 29 19.24 12.27 -7.82
C ALA A 29 19.29 12.76 -9.26
N ALA A 30 18.27 12.50 -10.07
CA ALA A 30 18.16 12.93 -11.46
C ALA A 30 17.63 14.36 -11.63
N GLY A 31 17.20 15.06 -10.55
CA GLY A 31 16.48 16.33 -10.65
C GLY A 31 15.15 16.22 -11.43
N ALA A 32 14.60 15.01 -11.50
CA ALA A 32 13.32 14.77 -12.16
C ALA A 32 12.15 15.14 -11.22
N PRO A 33 10.99 15.56 -11.77
CA PRO A 33 9.83 15.89 -10.94
C PRO A 33 9.36 14.65 -10.12
N PRO A 34 9.52 14.61 -8.78
CA PRO A 34 9.13 13.45 -7.99
C PRO A 34 7.64 13.12 -8.13
N LEU A 35 6.80 14.14 -8.22
CA LEU A 35 5.35 13.99 -8.40
C LEU A 35 4.94 13.37 -9.74
N LEU A 36 5.85 13.19 -10.67
CA LEU A 36 5.61 12.44 -11.91
C LEU A 36 6.18 11.02 -11.81
N VAL A 37 7.40 10.88 -11.32
CA VAL A 37 8.12 9.59 -11.29
C VAL A 37 7.53 8.66 -10.23
N VAL A 38 7.35 9.15 -9.01
CA VAL A 38 6.97 8.34 -7.85
C VAL A 38 5.57 7.71 -8.00
N PRO A 39 4.50 8.44 -8.41
CA PRO A 39 3.18 7.86 -8.61
C PRO A 39 3.17 6.67 -9.56
N PHE A 40 3.79 6.84 -10.73
CA PHE A 40 3.89 5.74 -11.69
C PHE A 40 4.72 4.58 -11.17
N SER A 41 5.83 4.84 -10.50
CA SER A 41 6.71 3.78 -10.00
C SER A 41 6.04 2.94 -8.91
N PHE A 42 5.31 3.56 -7.97
CA PHE A 42 4.53 2.79 -6.99
C PHE A 42 3.43 1.97 -7.67
N GLY A 43 2.67 2.55 -8.60
CA GLY A 43 1.63 1.82 -9.32
C GLY A 43 2.21 0.67 -10.15
N LEU A 44 3.24 0.91 -10.95
CA LEU A 44 3.89 -0.13 -11.77
C LEU A 44 4.62 -1.17 -10.92
N GLY A 45 5.17 -0.79 -9.77
CA GLY A 45 5.72 -1.72 -8.79
C GLY A 45 4.67 -2.67 -8.22
N LEU A 46 3.48 -2.14 -7.88
CA LEU A 46 2.35 -2.96 -7.47
C LEU A 46 1.87 -3.87 -8.61
N LEU A 47 1.79 -3.36 -9.84
CA LEU A 47 1.46 -4.15 -11.02
C LEU A 47 2.42 -5.33 -11.18
N ALA A 48 3.72 -5.07 -11.11
CA ALA A 48 4.76 -6.10 -11.23
C ALA A 48 4.61 -7.16 -10.13
N ALA A 49 4.38 -6.77 -8.87
CA ALA A 49 4.15 -7.69 -7.76
C ALA A 49 2.89 -8.55 -7.95
N ILE A 50 1.78 -7.96 -8.41
CA ILE A 50 0.54 -8.69 -8.70
C ILE A 50 0.79 -9.76 -9.77
N PHE A 51 1.44 -9.42 -10.87
CA PHE A 51 1.74 -10.38 -11.93
C PHE A 51 2.76 -11.44 -11.51
N ALA A 52 3.77 -11.08 -10.69
CA ALA A 52 4.79 -12.01 -10.25
C ALA A 52 4.23 -13.08 -9.29
N VAL A 53 3.50 -12.69 -8.26
CA VAL A 53 3.12 -13.59 -7.15
C VAL A 53 1.68 -13.43 -6.66
N GLY A 54 0.92 -12.47 -7.17
CA GLY A 54 -0.45 -12.18 -6.68
C GLY A 54 -1.41 -13.37 -6.85
N HIS A 55 -1.23 -14.19 -7.88
CA HIS A 55 -2.01 -15.39 -8.12
C HIS A 55 -1.84 -16.49 -7.04
N ILE A 56 -0.84 -16.36 -6.16
CA ILE A 56 -0.55 -17.33 -5.09
C ILE A 56 -1.30 -16.95 -3.81
N SER A 57 -1.22 -15.67 -3.40
CA SER A 57 -1.74 -15.19 -2.10
C SER A 57 -3.03 -14.38 -2.20
N GLY A 58 -3.37 -13.91 -3.39
CA GLY A 58 -4.38 -12.88 -3.63
C GLY A 58 -3.75 -11.48 -3.77
N GLY A 59 -2.42 -11.35 -3.52
CA GLY A 59 -1.67 -10.12 -3.80
C GLY A 59 -2.08 -8.93 -2.94
N HIS A 60 -2.15 -9.10 -1.63
CA HIS A 60 -2.52 -8.01 -0.73
C HIS A 60 -1.40 -6.96 -0.62
N PHE A 61 -0.18 -7.38 -0.30
CA PHE A 61 1.04 -6.56 -0.14
C PHE A 61 0.85 -5.31 0.72
N ASN A 62 -0.19 -5.33 1.58
CA ASN A 62 -0.66 -4.18 2.34
C ASN A 62 -1.52 -4.64 3.53
N PRO A 63 -1.18 -4.27 4.78
CA PRO A 63 -1.99 -4.60 5.95
C PRO A 63 -3.43 -4.08 5.88
N ALA A 64 -3.66 -2.88 5.32
CA ALA A 64 -5.00 -2.33 5.16
C ALA A 64 -5.86 -3.16 4.21
N VAL A 65 -5.29 -3.64 3.09
CA VAL A 65 -5.95 -4.58 2.18
C VAL A 65 -6.26 -5.88 2.91
N THR A 66 -5.31 -6.41 3.67
CA THR A 66 -5.50 -7.65 4.42
C THR A 66 -6.65 -7.53 5.42
N VAL A 67 -6.74 -6.41 6.15
CA VAL A 67 -7.86 -6.14 7.07
C VAL A 67 -9.20 -6.12 6.32
N ALA A 68 -9.29 -5.40 5.21
CA ALA A 68 -10.53 -5.35 4.42
C ALA A 68 -10.95 -6.74 3.89
N MET A 69 -9.99 -7.56 3.47
CA MET A 69 -10.25 -8.92 3.00
C MET A 69 -10.70 -9.88 4.12
N VAL A 70 -10.23 -9.66 5.36
CA VAL A 70 -10.75 -10.38 6.53
C VAL A 70 -12.20 -9.96 6.81
N LEU A 71 -12.50 -8.67 6.81
CA LEU A 71 -13.85 -8.15 7.03
C LEU A 71 -14.83 -8.61 5.95
N ASP A 72 -14.35 -8.78 4.71
CA ASP A 72 -15.15 -9.28 3.59
C ASP A 72 -15.24 -10.84 3.57
N GLY A 73 -14.63 -11.53 4.51
CA GLY A 73 -14.67 -12.97 4.65
C GLY A 73 -13.80 -13.75 3.66
N ARG A 74 -12.96 -13.07 2.88
CA ARG A 74 -12.09 -13.68 1.86
C ARG A 74 -10.75 -14.17 2.38
N THR A 75 -10.34 -13.74 3.58
CA THR A 75 -9.07 -14.14 4.20
C THR A 75 -9.32 -14.54 5.64
N SER A 76 -8.77 -15.68 6.04
CA SER A 76 -8.86 -16.14 7.43
C SER A 76 -8.00 -15.23 8.36
N MET A 77 -8.39 -15.12 9.63
CA MET A 77 -7.60 -14.37 10.62
C MET A 77 -6.18 -14.94 10.76
N THR A 78 -6.03 -16.26 10.67
CA THR A 78 -4.72 -16.93 10.76
C THR A 78 -3.81 -16.55 9.58
N ASP A 79 -4.37 -16.51 8.36
CA ASP A 79 -3.60 -16.10 7.18
C ASP A 79 -3.29 -14.60 7.23
N ALA A 80 -4.23 -13.78 7.72
CA ALA A 80 -4.06 -12.34 7.85
C ALA A 80 -2.86 -11.96 8.73
N VAL A 81 -2.71 -12.61 9.87
CA VAL A 81 -1.55 -12.39 10.76
C VAL A 81 -0.25 -12.72 10.04
N GLY A 82 -0.19 -13.87 9.35
CA GLY A 82 0.99 -14.25 8.56
C GLY A 82 1.30 -13.27 7.43
N TYR A 83 0.27 -12.79 6.74
CA TYR A 83 0.39 -11.81 5.66
C TYR A 83 0.93 -10.48 6.17
N ILE A 84 0.35 -9.92 7.24
CA ILE A 84 0.80 -8.64 7.80
C ILE A 84 2.25 -8.70 8.25
N ILE A 85 2.66 -9.78 8.91
CA ILE A 85 4.07 -9.97 9.32
C ILE A 85 4.97 -10.02 8.08
N ALA A 86 4.62 -10.80 7.07
CA ALA A 86 5.38 -10.94 5.83
C ALA A 86 5.50 -9.61 5.07
N GLN A 87 4.40 -8.84 5.00
CA GLN A 87 4.35 -7.53 4.35
C GLN A 87 5.28 -6.53 5.06
N VAL A 88 5.24 -6.49 6.39
CA VAL A 88 6.12 -5.60 7.17
C VAL A 88 7.58 -5.99 6.98
N ILE A 89 7.92 -7.28 7.06
CA ILE A 89 9.29 -7.75 6.83
C ILE A 89 9.73 -7.43 5.39
N GLY A 90 8.87 -7.64 4.39
CA GLY A 90 9.17 -7.33 3.00
C GLY A 90 9.46 -5.85 2.76
N ALA A 91 8.67 -4.96 3.38
CA ALA A 91 8.87 -3.51 3.30
C ALA A 91 10.16 -3.05 4.00
N ILE A 92 10.47 -3.61 5.18
CA ILE A 92 11.72 -3.34 5.90
C ILE A 92 12.92 -3.81 5.08
N ALA A 93 12.86 -5.01 4.51
CA ALA A 93 13.92 -5.56 3.66
C ALA A 93 14.13 -4.69 2.41
N ALA A 94 13.07 -4.18 1.79
CA ALA A 94 13.14 -3.24 0.67
C ALA A 94 13.85 -1.93 1.06
N ALA A 95 13.48 -1.34 2.18
CA ALA A 95 14.13 -0.14 2.70
C ALA A 95 15.63 -0.40 3.05
N ALA A 96 15.95 -1.58 3.60
CA ALA A 96 17.32 -1.98 3.88
C ALA A 96 18.18 -2.13 2.60
N VAL A 97 17.60 -2.58 1.49
CA VAL A 97 18.29 -2.60 0.19
C VAL A 97 18.67 -1.18 -0.24
N ILE A 98 17.74 -0.21 -0.11
CA ILE A 98 18.02 1.19 -0.44
C ILE A 98 19.08 1.79 0.49
N LEU A 99 19.03 1.47 1.78
CA LEU A 99 20.04 1.90 2.75
C LEU A 99 21.44 1.43 2.33
N VAL A 100 21.60 0.14 2.01
CA VAL A 100 22.89 -0.47 1.67
C VAL A 100 23.38 -0.04 0.30
N ALA A 101 22.47 0.08 -0.68
CA ALA A 101 22.84 0.44 -2.04
C ALA A 101 23.13 1.93 -2.22
N LEU A 102 22.50 2.79 -1.44
CA LEU A 102 22.57 4.24 -1.55
C LEU A 102 22.97 4.89 -0.21
N SER A 103 21.99 5.23 0.64
CA SER A 103 22.24 5.86 1.94
C SER A 103 20.97 5.86 2.81
N GLN A 104 21.11 6.25 4.09
CA GLN A 104 19.98 6.49 4.98
C GLN A 104 19.13 7.68 4.51
N ASP A 105 19.73 8.75 4.00
CA ASP A 105 19.01 9.90 3.46
C ASP A 105 18.14 9.53 2.26
N ALA A 106 18.61 8.60 1.42
CA ALA A 106 17.81 8.07 0.32
C ALA A 106 16.55 7.34 0.82
N VAL A 107 16.64 6.59 1.92
CA VAL A 107 15.47 5.97 2.55
C VAL A 107 14.59 7.03 3.22
N ALA A 108 15.19 7.97 3.94
CA ALA A 108 14.49 9.04 4.64
C ALA A 108 13.65 9.91 3.70
N SER A 109 14.14 10.15 2.47
CA SER A 109 13.38 10.88 1.44
C SER A 109 12.06 10.20 1.04
N GLY A 110 11.93 8.90 1.30
CA GLY A 110 10.73 8.11 1.06
C GLY A 110 9.80 7.96 2.28
N ILE A 111 10.12 8.56 3.43
CA ILE A 111 9.25 8.54 4.61
C ILE A 111 7.96 9.29 4.32
N THR A 112 6.83 8.71 4.72
CA THR A 112 5.54 9.40 4.67
C THR A 112 5.42 10.38 5.81
N ALA A 113 5.08 11.61 5.48
CA ALA A 113 4.85 12.70 6.43
C ALA A 113 3.77 13.66 5.90
N PRO A 114 3.09 14.42 6.78
CA PRO A 114 2.24 15.52 6.36
C PRO A 114 3.03 16.52 5.52
N GLY A 115 2.45 16.97 4.40
CA GLY A 115 3.05 17.96 3.52
C GLY A 115 3.09 19.34 4.14
N GLU A 116 3.80 20.28 3.50
CA GLU A 116 3.88 21.64 3.96
C GLU A 116 2.48 22.26 4.11
N GLY A 117 2.21 22.85 5.28
CA GLY A 117 0.90 23.42 5.62
C GLY A 117 -0.22 22.43 5.93
N VAL A 118 0.04 21.14 5.86
CA VAL A 118 -0.93 20.09 6.22
C VAL A 118 -0.74 19.68 7.68
N THR A 119 -1.81 19.73 8.46
CA THR A 119 -1.79 19.24 9.84
C THR A 119 -1.80 17.72 9.91
N ASP A 120 -1.37 17.14 11.04
CA ASP A 120 -1.45 15.68 11.27
C ASP A 120 -2.88 15.14 11.07
N ILE A 121 -3.88 15.87 11.56
CA ILE A 121 -5.30 15.50 11.38
C ILE A 121 -5.70 15.61 9.91
N GLY A 122 -5.22 16.62 9.19
CA GLY A 122 -5.45 16.74 7.75
C GLY A 122 -4.89 15.55 6.99
N ALA A 123 -3.63 15.18 7.27
CA ALA A 123 -3.00 13.99 6.69
C ALA A 123 -3.74 12.69 7.06
N LEU A 124 -4.15 12.55 8.32
CA LEU A 124 -4.94 11.40 8.77
C LEU A 124 -6.26 11.27 7.99
N ILE A 125 -6.99 12.37 7.80
CA ILE A 125 -8.25 12.39 7.03
C ILE A 125 -7.99 11.96 5.58
N LEU A 126 -6.92 12.48 4.95
CA LEU A 126 -6.55 12.09 3.59
C LEU A 126 -6.24 10.59 3.51
N GLU A 127 -5.43 10.07 4.43
CA GLU A 127 -5.12 8.63 4.47
C GLU A 127 -6.37 7.76 4.65
N VAL A 128 -7.32 8.16 5.52
CA VAL A 128 -8.60 7.45 5.68
C VAL A 128 -9.41 7.45 4.38
N VAL A 129 -9.63 8.63 3.79
CA VAL A 129 -10.51 8.78 2.62
C VAL A 129 -9.95 8.08 1.40
N PHE A 130 -8.65 8.29 1.09
CA PHE A 130 -8.04 7.69 -0.08
C PHE A 130 -7.80 6.18 0.07
N THR A 131 -7.53 5.69 1.28
CA THR A 131 -7.51 4.24 1.53
C THR A 131 -8.91 3.66 1.38
N ALA A 132 -9.96 4.31 1.87
CA ALA A 132 -11.33 3.84 1.70
C ALA A 132 -11.71 3.71 0.22
N GLY A 133 -11.39 4.73 -0.59
CA GLY A 133 -11.58 4.68 -2.05
C GLY A 133 -10.78 3.55 -2.70
N PHE A 134 -9.52 3.38 -2.31
CA PHE A 134 -8.66 2.30 -2.81
C PHE A 134 -9.24 0.92 -2.51
N LEU A 135 -9.69 0.69 -1.27
CA LEU A 135 -10.29 -0.58 -0.87
C LEU A 135 -11.64 -0.83 -1.57
N ALA A 136 -12.46 0.19 -1.77
CA ALA A 136 -13.69 0.05 -2.55
C ALA A 136 -13.39 -0.44 -3.97
N VAL A 137 -12.37 0.12 -4.64
CA VAL A 137 -11.94 -0.35 -5.98
C VAL A 137 -11.40 -1.78 -5.92
N ILE A 138 -10.58 -2.13 -4.93
CA ILE A 138 -10.05 -3.50 -4.78
C ILE A 138 -11.19 -4.50 -4.59
N LEU A 139 -12.11 -4.25 -3.66
CA LEU A 139 -13.21 -5.15 -3.36
C LEU A 139 -14.16 -5.30 -4.56
N ALA A 140 -14.46 -4.19 -5.24
CA ALA A 140 -15.30 -4.18 -6.43
C ALA A 140 -14.64 -4.92 -7.60
N SER A 141 -13.41 -4.52 -7.97
CA SER A 141 -12.75 -5.07 -9.15
C SER A 141 -12.45 -6.57 -9.01
N THR A 142 -11.99 -7.02 -7.84
CA THR A 142 -11.70 -8.43 -7.58
C THR A 142 -12.96 -9.31 -7.55
N LYS A 143 -14.13 -8.75 -7.26
CA LYS A 143 -15.40 -9.48 -7.24
C LYS A 143 -16.14 -9.40 -8.59
N ARG A 144 -16.22 -8.20 -9.18
CA ARG A 144 -17.08 -7.92 -10.34
C ARG A 144 -16.34 -7.94 -11.68
N ALA A 145 -15.03 -7.70 -11.67
CA ALA A 145 -14.20 -7.64 -12.89
C ALA A 145 -12.79 -8.21 -12.65
N PRO A 146 -12.64 -9.47 -12.21
CA PRO A 146 -11.37 -10.04 -11.76
C PRO A 146 -10.28 -9.99 -12.83
N ALA A 147 -10.63 -10.07 -14.10
CA ALA A 147 -9.67 -9.97 -15.21
C ALA A 147 -9.06 -8.57 -15.35
N LEU A 148 -9.75 -7.52 -14.90
CA LEU A 148 -9.30 -6.14 -14.94
C LEU A 148 -8.66 -5.67 -13.62
N ALA A 149 -8.89 -6.38 -12.52
CA ALA A 149 -8.36 -6.03 -11.22
C ALA A 149 -6.84 -5.80 -11.21
N PRO A 150 -6.02 -6.63 -11.90
CA PRO A 150 -4.58 -6.43 -11.99
C PRO A 150 -4.14 -5.10 -12.63
N LEU A 151 -5.01 -4.44 -13.36
CA LEU A 151 -4.77 -3.10 -13.94
C LEU A 151 -5.46 -2.00 -13.13
N ALA A 152 -6.72 -2.21 -12.75
CA ALA A 152 -7.52 -1.21 -12.05
C ALA A 152 -6.89 -0.82 -10.71
N ILE A 153 -6.39 -1.80 -9.94
CA ILE A 153 -5.80 -1.56 -8.62
C ILE A 153 -4.53 -0.71 -8.71
N PRO A 154 -3.50 -1.07 -9.52
CA PRO A 154 -2.31 -0.25 -9.65
C PRO A 154 -2.57 1.14 -10.22
N LEU A 155 -3.45 1.28 -11.20
CA LEU A 155 -3.82 2.59 -11.75
C LEU A 155 -4.53 3.48 -10.73
N THR A 156 -5.36 2.90 -9.86
CA THR A 156 -5.95 3.63 -8.73
C THR A 156 -4.88 4.11 -7.77
N LEU A 157 -3.86 3.28 -7.49
CA LEU A 157 -2.73 3.69 -6.65
C LEU A 157 -1.94 4.84 -7.28
N VAL A 158 -1.71 4.81 -8.61
CA VAL A 158 -1.11 5.95 -9.35
C VAL A 158 -1.93 7.22 -9.14
N ALA A 159 -3.24 7.16 -9.33
CA ALA A 159 -4.13 8.31 -9.17
C ALA A 159 -4.10 8.88 -7.74
N ILE A 160 -4.09 8.01 -6.73
CA ILE A 160 -3.99 8.40 -5.32
C ILE A 160 -2.65 9.10 -5.05
N HIS A 161 -1.54 8.58 -5.55
CA HIS A 161 -0.24 9.21 -5.38
C HIS A 161 -0.19 10.59 -6.05
N PHE A 162 -0.74 10.76 -7.25
CA PHE A 162 -0.86 12.07 -7.88
C PHE A 162 -1.68 13.06 -7.04
N ALA A 163 -2.74 12.58 -6.40
CA ALA A 163 -3.63 13.43 -5.61
C ALA A 163 -3.05 13.80 -4.24
N THR A 164 -2.27 12.91 -3.59
CA THR A 164 -1.98 13.06 -2.16
C THR A 164 -0.51 12.96 -1.78
N ALA A 165 0.40 12.66 -2.71
CA ALA A 165 1.82 12.49 -2.36
C ALA A 165 2.45 13.74 -1.74
N SER A 166 2.08 14.94 -2.22
CA SER A 166 2.54 16.21 -1.65
C SER A 166 1.76 16.65 -0.40
N LEU A 167 0.65 16.00 -0.07
CA LEU A 167 -0.23 16.39 1.04
C LEU A 167 -0.05 15.47 2.26
N SER A 168 -0.03 14.14 2.05
CA SER A 168 0.11 13.15 3.12
C SER A 168 1.22 12.13 2.87
N GLY A 169 1.97 12.23 1.77
CA GLY A 169 2.92 11.20 1.38
C GLY A 169 2.28 9.98 0.72
N ALA A 170 0.95 9.95 0.53
CA ALA A 170 0.20 8.90 -0.16
C ALA A 170 0.55 7.49 0.32
N SER A 171 0.48 7.23 1.62
CA SER A 171 0.83 5.90 2.15
C SER A 171 -0.14 4.83 1.70
N VAL A 172 -1.39 4.95 2.11
CA VAL A 172 -2.49 3.98 1.98
C VAL A 172 -2.09 2.54 2.34
N ASN A 173 -0.92 2.36 2.99
CA ASN A 173 -0.30 1.07 3.28
C ASN A 173 0.58 1.14 4.53
N PRO A 174 0.17 0.57 5.68
CA PRO A 174 0.97 0.59 6.90
C PRO A 174 2.36 -0.03 6.74
N ALA A 175 2.50 -1.14 6.01
CA ALA A 175 3.81 -1.78 5.82
C ALA A 175 4.79 -0.88 5.07
N ARG A 176 4.29 -0.14 4.06
CA ARG A 176 5.06 0.87 3.32
C ARG A 176 5.63 1.94 4.26
N SER A 177 4.82 2.48 5.14
CA SER A 177 5.27 3.52 6.05
C SER A 177 6.17 3.00 7.17
N ILE A 178 5.91 1.80 7.70
CA ILE A 178 6.79 1.15 8.68
C ILE A 178 8.19 0.95 8.08
N GLY A 179 8.30 0.41 6.86
CA GLY A 179 9.58 0.11 6.22
C GLY A 179 10.45 1.36 6.06
N SER A 180 9.90 2.43 5.47
CA SER A 180 10.65 3.68 5.27
C SER A 180 10.95 4.41 6.56
N ALA A 181 10.00 4.49 7.50
CA ALA A 181 10.19 5.21 8.77
C ALA A 181 11.22 4.53 9.68
N LEU A 182 11.16 3.19 9.79
CA LEU A 182 12.06 2.44 10.67
C LEU A 182 13.52 2.50 10.19
N ILE A 183 13.77 2.35 8.89
CA ILE A 183 15.12 2.34 8.33
C ILE A 183 15.60 3.77 8.04
N GLY A 184 14.70 4.69 7.66
CA GLY A 184 15.02 6.11 7.44
C GLY A 184 15.24 6.90 8.73
N GLY A 185 14.74 6.39 9.87
CA GLY A 185 15.07 6.91 11.21
C GLY A 185 14.10 7.98 11.73
N ASP A 186 12.93 8.17 11.15
CA ASP A 186 11.89 9.07 11.68
C ASP A 186 10.56 8.34 11.84
N LEU A 187 10.10 8.24 13.09
CA LEU A 187 8.86 7.59 13.50
C LEU A 187 7.77 8.60 13.94
N GLY A 188 8.06 9.91 13.91
CA GLY A 188 7.20 10.93 14.50
C GLY A 188 5.77 10.92 13.95
N ALA A 189 5.62 10.85 12.64
CA ALA A 189 4.31 10.82 11.98
C ALA A 189 3.77 9.40 11.70
N LEU A 190 4.49 8.33 12.05
CA LEU A 190 4.14 6.95 11.68
C LEU A 190 2.73 6.54 12.14
N TRP A 191 2.28 7.04 13.29
CA TRP A 191 0.95 6.73 13.83
C TRP A 191 -0.19 7.08 12.86
N ILE A 192 -0.05 8.15 12.07
CA ILE A 192 -1.03 8.59 11.05
C ILE A 192 -1.22 7.46 10.03
N TYR A 193 -0.12 6.87 9.60
CA TYR A 193 -0.05 5.86 8.54
C TYR A 193 -0.32 4.43 9.01
N LEU A 194 -0.45 4.25 10.33
CA LEU A 194 -1.01 3.02 10.91
C LEU A 194 -2.52 3.16 11.07
N VAL A 195 -2.97 4.24 11.68
CA VAL A 195 -4.39 4.45 12.00
C VAL A 195 -5.19 4.79 10.74
N GLY A 196 -4.73 5.73 9.92
CA GLY A 196 -5.44 6.23 8.74
C GLY A 196 -5.81 5.11 7.75
N PRO A 197 -4.82 4.34 7.24
CA PRO A 197 -5.12 3.28 6.28
C PRO A 197 -5.97 2.14 6.87
N ILE A 198 -5.83 1.79 8.15
CA ILE A 198 -6.67 0.77 8.78
C ILE A 198 -8.12 1.27 8.92
N ALA A 199 -8.32 2.51 9.39
CA ALA A 199 -9.64 3.12 9.47
C ALA A 199 -10.27 3.25 8.06
N GLY A 200 -9.46 3.65 7.08
CA GLY A 200 -9.87 3.71 5.68
C GLY A 200 -10.27 2.34 5.12
N ALA A 201 -9.57 1.27 5.48
CA ALA A 201 -9.92 -0.09 5.08
C ALA A 201 -11.31 -0.51 5.61
N VAL A 202 -11.58 -0.23 6.88
CA VAL A 202 -12.89 -0.50 7.49
C VAL A 202 -13.98 0.32 6.81
N LEU A 203 -13.75 1.61 6.58
CA LEU A 203 -14.70 2.50 5.91
C LEU A 203 -14.95 2.04 4.45
N GLY A 204 -13.90 1.74 3.69
CA GLY A 204 -14.00 1.29 2.30
C GLY A 204 -14.78 -0.03 2.18
N TRP A 205 -14.52 -0.97 3.10
CA TRP A 205 -15.31 -2.20 3.18
C TRP A 205 -16.78 -1.92 3.51
N ALA A 206 -17.07 -1.06 4.49
CA ALA A 206 -18.45 -0.72 4.86
C ALA A 206 -19.20 -0.05 3.70
N VAL A 207 -18.58 0.91 3.02
CA VAL A 207 -19.15 1.55 1.83
C VAL A 207 -19.41 0.53 0.73
N TRP A 208 -18.44 -0.34 0.45
CA TRP A 208 -18.58 -1.41 -0.54
C TRP A 208 -19.77 -2.31 -0.21
N ARG A 209 -19.92 -2.77 1.03
CA ARG A 209 -21.03 -3.64 1.46
C ARG A 209 -22.39 -2.99 1.24
N VAL A 210 -22.50 -1.69 1.47
CA VAL A 210 -23.75 -0.93 1.24
C VAL A 210 -24.05 -0.81 -0.26
N VAL A 211 -23.04 -0.46 -1.06
CA VAL A 211 -23.20 -0.21 -2.50
C VAL A 211 -23.40 -1.51 -3.29
N ASP A 212 -22.69 -2.58 -2.93
CA ASP A 212 -22.84 -3.90 -3.57
C ASP A 212 -24.18 -4.59 -3.22
N GLY A 213 -24.94 -4.02 -2.24
CA GLY A 213 -26.28 -4.50 -1.87
C GLY A 213 -26.27 -5.82 -1.10
N GLY A 214 -25.13 -6.31 -0.65
CA GLY A 214 -25.01 -7.60 0.04
C GLY A 214 -25.47 -8.78 -0.83
N ALA A 215 -25.51 -8.62 -2.13
CA ALA A 215 -25.85 -9.69 -3.06
C ALA A 215 -24.77 -10.77 -2.99
N ASP A 216 -24.98 -11.73 -2.10
CA ASP A 216 -24.37 -13.04 -2.23
C ASP A 216 -24.82 -13.59 -3.60
N ALA A 217 -23.86 -14.10 -4.34
CA ALA A 217 -24.08 -14.69 -5.64
C ALA A 217 -25.09 -15.85 -5.55
N THR A 218 -26.36 -15.50 -5.73
CA THR A 218 -27.44 -16.44 -6.00
C THR A 218 -28.21 -15.92 -7.22
N ASP A 219 -27.50 -15.79 -8.34
CA ASP A 219 -28.08 -15.79 -9.68
C ASP A 219 -27.08 -16.43 -10.66
#